data_e5ee562e766b250fc28261786ae9dbc6
#
_entry.id   e5ee562e766b250fc28261786ae9dbc6
#
_cell.length_a   1.000
_cell.length_b   1.000
_cell.length_c   1.000
_cell.angle_alpha   90.00
_cell.angle_beta   90.00
_cell.angle_gamma   90.00
#
_symmetry.space_group_name_H-M   'P 1'
#
loop_
_entity.id
_entity.type
_entity.pdbx_description
1 polymer ?
#
loop_
_entity_poly.entity_id
_entity_poly.type
_entity_poly.pdbx_seq_one_letter_code
_entity_poly.pdbx_strand_id
1 'polypeptide(L)'
;PKNGVELTAQYKTLRNIVVNNGTYTVNGTDDKQAVEGDKINIKAAERPGYQFVRWEVVPDNVTITGVNNEEATFIMPNENVELKARYNKLYTITVDGGHADVTSALTGKEITVDADVPDGKKFMGWKAEGITLTPAQQQSKHITFFMPEGNVTLTAEYKTLHTVTVIGANGTSTVLPDTYIEGDTVTVNAEKYGIPAGEFDSWESNDIRLTTDKRQSPTLTFKMV
;
A
#
# COMPACT_ATOMS: atom_id res chain seq x y z
N PRO A 1 69.62 -21.19 -45.65
CA PRO A 1 68.58 -21.56 -44.73
C PRO A 1 67.25 -21.64 -45.43
N LYS A 2 66.75 -22.86 -45.51
CA LYS A 2 65.41 -23.18 -45.94
C LYS A 2 64.51 -22.89 -44.75
N ASN A 3 63.92 -21.73 -44.69
CA ASN A 3 62.92 -21.49 -43.67
C ASN A 3 61.78 -20.70 -44.30
N GLY A 4 60.89 -21.43 -45.00
CA GLY A 4 59.56 -20.93 -45.30
C GLY A 4 58.84 -20.77 -43.95
N VAL A 5 58.14 -19.65 -43.78
CA VAL A 5 57.19 -19.44 -42.69
C VAL A 5 55.86 -19.92 -43.20
N GLU A 6 55.27 -20.88 -42.49
CA GLU A 6 53.90 -21.31 -42.74
C GLU A 6 52.99 -20.55 -41.74
N LEU A 7 52.01 -19.83 -42.24
CA LEU A 7 50.99 -19.14 -41.47
C LEU A 7 49.62 -19.75 -41.73
N THR A 8 48.99 -20.23 -40.66
CA THR A 8 47.63 -20.79 -40.74
C THR A 8 46.68 -19.83 -40.05
N ALA A 9 45.71 -19.29 -40.79
CA ALA A 9 44.65 -18.45 -40.22
C ALA A 9 43.67 -19.32 -39.43
N GLN A 10 43.42 -18.92 -38.18
CA GLN A 10 42.38 -19.54 -37.34
C GLN A 10 41.14 -18.66 -37.31
N TYR A 11 39.99 -19.28 -37.47
CA TYR A 11 38.71 -18.59 -37.48
C TYR A 11 37.79 -19.12 -36.38
N LYS A 12 37.08 -18.22 -35.69
CA LYS A 12 36.01 -18.58 -34.77
C LYS A 12 34.65 -18.42 -35.45
N THR A 13 33.74 -19.31 -35.16
CA THR A 13 32.36 -19.25 -35.71
C THR A 13 31.55 -18.25 -34.92
N LEU A 14 30.90 -17.31 -35.59
CA LEU A 14 29.94 -16.40 -34.99
C LEU A 14 28.69 -17.18 -34.53
N ARG A 15 28.20 -16.81 -33.37
CA ARG A 15 27.00 -17.38 -32.74
C ARG A 15 25.95 -16.32 -32.51
N ASN A 16 24.68 -16.72 -32.63
CA ASN A 16 23.54 -15.83 -32.40
C ASN A 16 23.14 -15.82 -30.93
N ILE A 17 22.80 -14.63 -30.43
CA ILE A 17 22.19 -14.43 -29.13
C ILE A 17 20.83 -13.79 -29.35
N VAL A 18 19.79 -14.38 -28.78
CA VAL A 18 18.43 -13.82 -28.74
C VAL A 18 18.10 -13.54 -27.28
N VAL A 19 17.72 -12.31 -26.96
CA VAL A 19 17.31 -11.92 -25.61
C VAL A 19 15.88 -11.40 -25.63
N ASN A 20 14.97 -12.18 -25.04
CA ASN A 20 13.57 -11.83 -24.91
C ASN A 20 13.34 -11.05 -23.60
N ASN A 21 12.74 -9.86 -23.70
CA ASN A 21 12.50 -8.93 -22.60
C ASN A 21 13.80 -8.43 -21.94
N GLY A 22 14.81 -8.11 -22.74
CA GLY A 22 16.07 -7.59 -22.24
C GLY A 22 17.01 -7.20 -23.38
N THR A 23 18.23 -6.84 -23.01
CA THR A 23 19.33 -6.46 -23.90
C THR A 23 20.61 -7.21 -23.54
N TYR A 24 21.60 -7.18 -24.40
CA TYR A 24 22.91 -7.73 -24.13
C TYR A 24 24.02 -6.90 -24.76
N THR A 25 25.22 -7.05 -24.22
CA THR A 25 26.47 -6.55 -24.79
C THR A 25 27.51 -7.68 -24.85
N VAL A 26 28.44 -7.60 -25.82
CA VAL A 26 29.53 -8.56 -25.99
C VAL A 26 30.82 -7.88 -25.55
N ASN A 27 31.53 -8.47 -24.58
CA ASN A 27 32.77 -7.93 -24.02
C ASN A 27 32.66 -6.45 -23.60
N GLY A 28 31.47 -6.01 -23.16
CA GLY A 28 31.18 -4.64 -22.75
C GLY A 28 30.92 -3.64 -23.88
N THR A 29 30.79 -4.10 -25.12
CA THR A 29 30.45 -3.29 -26.28
C THR A 29 29.06 -3.62 -26.82
N ASP A 30 28.46 -2.72 -27.58
CA ASP A 30 27.17 -2.94 -28.27
C ASP A 30 27.27 -3.82 -29.52
N ASP A 31 28.45 -4.39 -29.79
CA ASP A 31 28.63 -5.37 -30.86
C ASP A 31 27.67 -6.54 -30.64
N LYS A 32 27.00 -6.99 -31.71
CA LYS A 32 26.07 -8.11 -31.66
C LYS A 32 26.68 -9.41 -32.19
N GLN A 33 27.95 -9.38 -32.52
CA GLN A 33 28.70 -10.57 -32.97
C GLN A 33 29.42 -11.21 -31.79
N ALA A 34 29.09 -12.43 -31.47
CA ALA A 34 29.70 -13.19 -30.39
C ALA A 34 30.34 -14.46 -30.91
N VAL A 35 31.48 -14.83 -30.33
CA VAL A 35 32.19 -16.09 -30.56
C VAL A 35 32.35 -16.85 -29.26
N GLU A 36 32.62 -18.14 -29.33
CA GLU A 36 32.89 -18.96 -28.13
C GLU A 36 33.97 -18.31 -27.26
N GLY A 37 33.68 -18.22 -25.95
CA GLY A 37 34.55 -17.64 -24.93
C GLY A 37 34.31 -16.15 -24.66
N ASP A 38 33.51 -15.44 -25.45
CA ASP A 38 33.16 -14.05 -25.17
C ASP A 38 32.34 -13.92 -23.90
N LYS A 39 32.60 -12.84 -23.14
CA LYS A 39 31.78 -12.48 -21.98
C LYS A 39 30.55 -11.71 -22.44
N ILE A 40 29.39 -12.25 -22.14
CA ILE A 40 28.12 -11.63 -22.46
C ILE A 40 27.53 -11.05 -21.19
N ASN A 41 27.20 -9.73 -21.22
CA ASN A 41 26.43 -9.09 -20.16
C ASN A 41 25.00 -8.95 -20.66
N ILE A 42 24.05 -9.32 -19.82
CA ILE A 42 22.61 -9.26 -20.12
C ILE A 42 21.94 -8.35 -19.10
N LYS A 43 20.91 -7.61 -19.57
CA LYS A 43 20.12 -6.73 -18.74
C LYS A 43 18.64 -6.92 -19.04
N ALA A 44 17.84 -7.19 -18.01
CA ALA A 44 16.40 -7.31 -18.13
C ALA A 44 15.77 -5.94 -18.45
N ALA A 45 14.75 -5.93 -19.29
CA ALA A 45 14.01 -4.72 -19.58
C ALA A 45 13.17 -4.32 -18.38
N GLU A 46 13.13 -3.04 -18.05
CA GLU A 46 12.17 -2.51 -17.07
C GLU A 46 10.75 -2.79 -17.55
N ARG A 47 9.90 -3.29 -16.64
CA ARG A 47 8.51 -3.61 -16.92
C ARG A 47 7.62 -3.08 -15.81
N PRO A 48 7.02 -1.87 -15.97
CA PRO A 48 6.14 -1.29 -14.97
C PRO A 48 5.01 -2.24 -14.55
N GLY A 49 4.78 -2.38 -13.24
CA GLY A 49 3.79 -3.29 -12.69
C GLY A 49 4.22 -4.76 -12.64
N TYR A 50 5.50 -5.03 -12.87
CA TYR A 50 6.07 -6.37 -12.76
C TYR A 50 7.39 -6.34 -12.01
N GLN A 51 7.69 -7.44 -11.32
CA GLN A 51 8.97 -7.68 -10.65
C GLN A 51 9.75 -8.73 -11.42
N PHE A 52 11.01 -8.44 -11.75
CA PHE A 52 11.91 -9.43 -12.32
C PHE A 52 12.09 -10.61 -11.34
N VAL A 53 12.17 -11.82 -11.89
CA VAL A 53 12.34 -13.05 -11.12
C VAL A 53 13.68 -13.70 -11.42
N ARG A 54 13.90 -14.02 -12.70
CA ARG A 54 15.10 -14.73 -13.13
C ARG A 54 15.26 -14.70 -14.65
N TRP A 55 16.45 -15.06 -15.08
CA TRP A 55 16.73 -15.43 -16.46
C TRP A 55 16.46 -16.93 -16.70
N GLU A 56 15.93 -17.25 -17.84
CA GLU A 56 15.89 -18.59 -18.42
C GLU A 56 16.76 -18.61 -19.66
N VAL A 57 17.45 -19.70 -19.91
CA VAL A 57 18.39 -19.84 -21.03
C VAL A 57 18.19 -21.18 -21.74
N VAL A 58 18.36 -21.16 -23.05
CA VAL A 58 18.40 -22.33 -23.93
C VAL A 58 19.65 -22.19 -24.79
N PRO A 59 20.51 -23.20 -24.83
CA PRO A 59 20.42 -24.49 -24.13
C PRO A 59 20.68 -24.36 -22.61
N ASP A 60 20.20 -25.35 -21.85
CA ASP A 60 20.20 -25.36 -20.38
C ASP A 60 21.57 -25.62 -19.75
N ASN A 61 22.56 -26.04 -20.56
CA ASN A 61 23.96 -26.20 -20.17
C ASN A 61 24.71 -24.87 -20.00
N VAL A 62 24.11 -23.73 -20.33
CA VAL A 62 24.71 -22.40 -20.18
C VAL A 62 24.53 -21.91 -18.73
N THR A 63 25.64 -21.68 -18.05
CA THR A 63 25.61 -21.16 -16.68
C THR A 63 25.57 -19.65 -16.69
N ILE A 64 24.51 -19.05 -16.11
CA ILE A 64 24.36 -17.61 -15.91
C ILE A 64 24.81 -17.23 -14.50
N THR A 65 25.81 -16.38 -14.41
CA THR A 65 26.23 -15.76 -13.14
C THR A 65 25.28 -14.60 -12.82
N GLY A 66 24.59 -14.68 -11.68
CA GLY A 66 23.57 -13.70 -11.29
C GLY A 66 22.21 -13.95 -11.94
N VAL A 67 21.83 -15.23 -12.14
CA VAL A 67 20.59 -15.65 -12.83
C VAL A 67 19.30 -15.01 -12.25
N ASN A 68 19.30 -14.65 -10.96
CA ASN A 68 18.18 -13.99 -10.28
C ASN A 68 18.34 -12.45 -10.20
N ASN A 69 19.34 -11.88 -10.84
CA ASN A 69 19.54 -10.43 -10.90
C ASN A 69 19.14 -9.89 -12.27
N GLU A 70 18.62 -8.69 -12.32
CA GLU A 70 18.26 -8.01 -13.58
C GLU A 70 19.48 -7.88 -14.51
N GLU A 71 20.65 -7.63 -13.93
CA GLU A 71 21.93 -7.64 -14.63
C GLU A 71 22.68 -8.94 -14.29
N ALA A 72 23.04 -9.66 -15.33
CA ALA A 72 23.70 -10.95 -15.21
C ALA A 72 24.72 -11.17 -16.34
N THR A 73 25.54 -12.22 -16.23
CA THR A 73 26.56 -12.51 -17.25
C THR A 73 26.68 -14.01 -17.51
N PHE A 74 27.15 -14.35 -18.70
CA PHE A 74 27.55 -15.71 -19.04
C PHE A 74 28.73 -15.69 -20.03
N ILE A 75 29.36 -16.84 -20.21
CA ILE A 75 30.39 -17.03 -21.26
C ILE A 75 29.74 -17.69 -22.45
N MET A 76 29.95 -17.13 -23.64
CA MET A 76 29.36 -17.61 -24.88
C MET A 76 29.85 -19.04 -25.19
N PRO A 77 28.91 -20.00 -25.31
CA PRO A 77 29.24 -21.37 -25.71
C PRO A 77 29.49 -21.47 -27.22
N ASN A 78 29.92 -22.66 -27.69
CA ASN A 78 30.07 -22.93 -29.12
C ASN A 78 28.72 -23.26 -29.82
N GLU A 79 27.65 -22.57 -29.40
CA GLU A 79 26.29 -22.72 -29.95
C GLU A 79 25.48 -21.44 -29.77
N ASN A 80 24.33 -21.35 -30.45
CA ASN A 80 23.43 -20.21 -30.30
C ASN A 80 22.73 -20.24 -28.95
N VAL A 81 22.47 -19.06 -28.38
CA VAL A 81 21.85 -18.92 -27.06
C VAL A 81 20.57 -18.09 -27.17
N GLU A 82 19.50 -18.57 -26.56
CA GLU A 82 18.27 -17.80 -26.34
C GLU A 82 18.05 -17.59 -24.85
N LEU A 83 17.80 -16.33 -24.45
CA LEU A 83 17.54 -15.92 -23.08
C LEU A 83 16.15 -15.29 -22.97
N LYS A 84 15.52 -15.48 -21.82
CA LYS A 84 14.24 -14.89 -21.51
C LYS A 84 14.21 -14.41 -20.08
N ALA A 85 14.00 -13.09 -19.89
CA ALA A 85 13.69 -12.54 -18.57
C ALA A 85 12.27 -12.91 -18.15
N ARG A 86 12.12 -13.44 -16.94
CA ARG A 86 10.84 -13.80 -16.32
C ARG A 86 10.44 -12.79 -15.26
N TYR A 87 9.16 -12.49 -15.21
CA TYR A 87 8.58 -11.48 -14.32
C TYR A 87 7.31 -12.02 -13.68
N ASN A 88 7.08 -11.63 -12.43
CA ASN A 88 5.80 -11.78 -11.76
C ASN A 88 5.06 -10.43 -11.77
N LYS A 89 3.74 -10.49 -11.90
CA LYS A 89 2.89 -9.31 -11.88
C LYS A 89 2.78 -8.77 -10.44
N LEU A 90 2.94 -7.45 -10.29
CA LEU A 90 2.62 -6.72 -9.07
C LEU A 90 1.18 -6.20 -9.15
N TYR A 91 0.49 -6.25 -8.03
CA TYR A 91 -0.83 -5.66 -7.86
C TYR A 91 -0.74 -4.44 -6.98
N THR A 92 -1.52 -3.42 -7.28
CA THR A 92 -1.50 -2.14 -6.56
C THR A 92 -2.36 -2.17 -5.31
N ILE A 93 -1.92 -1.42 -4.28
CA ILE A 93 -2.67 -1.15 -3.06
C ILE A 93 -2.91 0.36 -3.01
N THR A 94 -4.17 0.75 -3.00
CA THR A 94 -4.60 2.15 -2.85
C THR A 94 -5.27 2.30 -1.50
N VAL A 95 -4.83 3.26 -0.70
CA VAL A 95 -5.43 3.54 0.62
C VAL A 95 -5.83 5.01 0.65
N ASP A 96 -7.10 5.27 0.90
CA ASP A 96 -7.65 6.59 1.12
C ASP A 96 -7.97 6.77 2.62
N GLY A 97 -7.49 7.86 3.21
CA GLY A 97 -7.60 8.12 4.64
C GLY A 97 -6.68 7.24 5.50
N GLY A 98 -5.60 6.73 4.95
CA GLY A 98 -4.61 5.91 5.63
C GLY A 98 -3.40 5.65 4.74
N HIS A 99 -2.54 4.74 5.16
CA HIS A 99 -1.37 4.32 4.40
C HIS A 99 -1.11 2.83 4.54
N ALA A 100 -0.45 2.25 3.54
CA ALA A 100 0.06 0.90 3.56
C ALA A 100 1.59 0.91 3.63
N ASP A 101 2.18 -0.19 4.12
CA ASP A 101 3.64 -0.39 4.15
C ASP A 101 4.27 -0.44 2.74
N VAL A 102 3.48 -0.80 1.73
CA VAL A 102 3.87 -0.80 0.31
C VAL A 102 2.70 -0.37 -0.58
N THR A 103 3.00 0.17 -1.77
CA THR A 103 1.99 0.59 -2.76
C THR A 103 1.69 -0.49 -3.81
N SER A 104 2.51 -1.53 -3.87
CA SER A 104 2.30 -2.70 -4.73
C SER A 104 3.01 -3.92 -4.19
N ALA A 105 2.47 -5.10 -4.47
CA ALA A 105 3.03 -6.36 -3.99
C ALA A 105 2.69 -7.54 -4.90
N LEU A 106 3.45 -8.62 -4.76
CA LEU A 106 3.11 -9.92 -5.32
C LEU A 106 1.95 -10.55 -4.55
N THR A 107 1.18 -11.40 -5.23
CA THR A 107 0.18 -12.27 -4.58
C THR A 107 0.80 -13.05 -3.42
N GLY A 108 0.09 -13.11 -2.29
CA GLY A 108 0.51 -13.82 -1.09
C GLY A 108 1.49 -13.05 -0.19
N LYS A 109 1.93 -11.86 -0.55
CA LYS A 109 2.69 -10.97 0.34
C LYS A 109 1.76 -10.43 1.43
N GLU A 110 2.18 -10.50 2.68
CA GLU A 110 1.49 -9.84 3.79
C GLU A 110 1.67 -8.32 3.69
N ILE A 111 0.55 -7.61 3.81
CA ILE A 111 0.44 -6.16 3.72
C ILE A 111 -0.10 -5.62 5.03
N THR A 112 0.49 -4.55 5.52
CA THR A 112 0.05 -3.81 6.71
C THR A 112 -0.54 -2.48 6.29
N VAL A 113 -1.71 -2.12 6.85
CA VAL A 113 -2.40 -0.86 6.58
C VAL A 113 -2.83 -0.22 7.88
N ASP A 114 -2.59 1.09 7.99
CA ASP A 114 -2.97 1.93 9.13
C ASP A 114 -3.89 3.07 8.68
N ALA A 115 -4.90 3.37 9.50
CA ALA A 115 -5.78 4.51 9.31
C ALA A 115 -5.13 5.79 9.85
N ASP A 116 -5.08 6.84 9.04
CA ASP A 116 -4.60 8.18 9.44
C ASP A 116 -5.76 8.98 10.01
N VAL A 117 -6.03 8.82 11.30
CA VAL A 117 -7.18 9.46 11.95
C VAL A 117 -6.93 10.96 12.11
N PRO A 118 -7.63 11.85 11.39
CA PRO A 118 -7.46 13.29 11.55
C PRO A 118 -7.91 13.77 12.92
N ASP A 119 -7.32 14.89 13.40
CA ASP A 119 -7.75 15.53 14.64
C ASP A 119 -9.25 15.88 14.59
N GLY A 120 -9.93 15.66 15.70
CA GLY A 120 -11.38 15.87 15.80
C GLY A 120 -12.23 14.89 15.02
N LYS A 121 -11.68 13.79 14.55
CA LYS A 121 -12.41 12.72 13.87
C LYS A 121 -12.36 11.40 14.64
N LYS A 122 -13.37 10.58 14.44
CA LYS A 122 -13.45 9.19 14.92
C LYS A 122 -13.42 8.26 13.72
N PHE A 123 -12.52 7.29 13.75
CA PHE A 123 -12.51 6.21 12.77
C PHE A 123 -13.76 5.34 12.94
N MET A 124 -14.45 5.07 11.83
CA MET A 124 -15.68 4.31 11.80
C MET A 124 -15.54 2.93 11.18
N GLY A 125 -14.47 2.74 10.38
CA GLY A 125 -14.20 1.47 9.74
C GLY A 125 -13.54 1.61 8.38
N TRP A 126 -13.23 0.47 7.79
CA TRP A 126 -12.71 0.34 6.44
C TRP A 126 -13.80 -0.11 5.47
N LYS A 127 -13.87 0.53 4.31
CA LYS A 127 -14.44 -0.05 3.09
C LYS A 127 -13.32 -0.67 2.27
N ALA A 128 -13.56 -1.85 1.71
CA ALA A 128 -12.56 -2.58 0.93
C ALA A 128 -13.12 -3.03 -0.42
N GLU A 129 -12.30 -2.87 -1.46
CA GLU A 129 -12.52 -3.43 -2.79
C GLU A 129 -11.33 -4.32 -3.15
N GLY A 130 -11.60 -5.45 -3.79
CA GLY A 130 -10.56 -6.42 -4.16
C GLY A 130 -10.23 -7.45 -3.07
N ILE A 131 -10.62 -7.20 -1.81
CA ILE A 131 -10.53 -8.16 -0.69
C ILE A 131 -11.80 -8.13 0.16
N THR A 132 -11.97 -9.16 0.99
CA THR A 132 -13.01 -9.21 2.02
C THR A 132 -12.34 -9.11 3.39
N LEU A 133 -12.68 -8.07 4.15
CA LEU A 133 -12.25 -7.90 5.53
C LEU A 133 -13.19 -8.62 6.49
N THR A 134 -12.64 -9.22 7.54
CA THR A 134 -13.44 -9.70 8.67
C THR A 134 -14.08 -8.53 9.43
N PRO A 135 -15.18 -8.72 10.19
CA PRO A 135 -15.78 -7.65 11.00
C PRO A 135 -14.77 -6.99 11.98
N ALA A 136 -13.84 -7.77 12.52
CA ALA A 136 -12.79 -7.25 13.40
C ALA A 136 -11.80 -6.34 12.64
N GLN A 137 -11.37 -6.75 11.44
CA GLN A 137 -10.50 -5.93 10.60
C GLN A 137 -11.20 -4.65 10.13
N GLN A 138 -12.48 -4.73 9.77
CA GLN A 138 -13.23 -3.53 9.34
C GLN A 138 -13.24 -2.43 10.40
N GLN A 139 -13.24 -2.77 11.69
CA GLN A 139 -13.28 -1.82 12.79
C GLN A 139 -11.92 -1.50 13.41
N SER A 140 -10.86 -2.15 13.00
CA SER A 140 -9.49 -1.91 13.49
C SER A 140 -8.80 -0.83 12.67
N LYS A 141 -8.16 0.13 13.35
CA LYS A 141 -7.32 1.14 12.69
C LYS A 141 -6.08 0.54 12.05
N HIS A 142 -5.61 -0.59 12.57
CA HIS A 142 -4.46 -1.33 12.09
C HIS A 142 -4.92 -2.71 11.61
N ILE A 143 -4.66 -3.03 10.35
CA ILE A 143 -5.03 -4.30 9.74
C ILE A 143 -3.89 -4.91 8.94
N THR A 144 -3.90 -6.22 8.84
CA THR A 144 -3.02 -6.98 7.92
C THR A 144 -3.87 -7.90 7.05
N PHE A 145 -3.41 -8.13 5.82
CA PHE A 145 -4.00 -9.10 4.90
C PHE A 145 -2.94 -9.63 3.93
N PHE A 146 -3.22 -10.76 3.29
CA PHE A 146 -2.37 -11.27 2.21
C PHE A 146 -2.86 -10.74 0.87
N MET A 147 -1.91 -10.21 0.05
CA MET A 147 -2.22 -9.65 -1.27
C MET A 147 -2.91 -10.67 -2.16
N PRO A 148 -4.12 -10.39 -2.67
CA PRO A 148 -4.82 -11.27 -3.58
C PRO A 148 -4.23 -11.20 -5.00
N GLU A 149 -4.75 -12.02 -5.92
CA GLU A 149 -4.49 -11.89 -7.35
C GLU A 149 -5.37 -10.79 -7.97
N GLY A 150 -5.14 -9.54 -7.55
CA GLY A 150 -5.90 -8.37 -7.95
C GLY A 150 -5.46 -7.11 -7.21
N ASN A 151 -5.84 -5.95 -7.73
CA ASN A 151 -5.63 -4.69 -7.03
C ASN A 151 -6.57 -4.57 -5.83
N VAL A 152 -6.11 -3.88 -4.79
CA VAL A 152 -6.86 -3.63 -3.56
C VAL A 152 -7.03 -2.13 -3.36
N THR A 153 -8.25 -1.72 -3.02
CA THR A 153 -8.54 -0.36 -2.58
C THR A 153 -9.16 -0.41 -1.19
N LEU A 154 -8.64 0.39 -0.27
CA LEU A 154 -9.15 0.56 1.08
C LEU A 154 -9.48 2.03 1.29
N THR A 155 -10.67 2.30 1.86
CA THR A 155 -11.11 3.66 2.22
C THR A 155 -11.46 3.67 3.69
N ALA A 156 -10.77 4.52 4.47
CA ALA A 156 -11.10 4.74 5.87
C ALA A 156 -12.28 5.71 5.99
N GLU A 157 -13.28 5.33 6.74
CA GLU A 157 -14.43 6.17 7.03
C GLU A 157 -14.27 6.88 8.36
N TYR A 158 -14.58 8.18 8.40
CA TYR A 158 -14.48 9.02 9.59
C TYR A 158 -15.76 9.80 9.85
N LYS A 159 -16.04 10.03 11.13
CA LYS A 159 -17.07 11.00 11.57
C LYS A 159 -16.44 12.10 12.41
N THR A 160 -17.01 13.30 12.34
CA THR A 160 -16.59 14.42 13.18
C THR A 160 -16.94 14.15 14.63
N LEU A 161 -16.02 14.46 15.55
CA LEU A 161 -16.26 14.48 16.97
C LEU A 161 -16.75 15.86 17.40
N HIS A 162 -17.78 15.89 18.20
CA HIS A 162 -18.38 17.08 18.78
C HIS A 162 -18.26 17.05 20.28
N THR A 163 -18.15 18.21 20.91
CA THR A 163 -18.19 18.39 22.35
C THR A 163 -19.50 19.03 22.76
N VAL A 164 -19.92 18.78 24.00
CA VAL A 164 -21.09 19.45 24.61
C VAL A 164 -20.58 20.30 25.76
N THR A 165 -20.95 21.57 25.75
CA THR A 165 -20.65 22.53 26.84
C THR A 165 -21.93 22.86 27.55
N VAL A 166 -21.90 22.72 28.89
CA VAL A 166 -23.00 23.14 29.78
C VAL A 166 -22.57 24.40 30.53
N ILE A 167 -23.41 25.44 30.52
CA ILE A 167 -23.21 26.66 31.27
C ILE A 167 -24.15 26.61 32.49
N GLY A 168 -23.58 26.55 33.67
CA GLY A 168 -24.34 26.54 34.93
C GLY A 168 -24.89 27.92 35.29
N ALA A 169 -25.75 27.99 36.35
CA ALA A 169 -26.43 29.20 36.79
C ALA A 169 -25.48 30.36 37.17
N ASN A 170 -24.28 30.05 37.64
CA ASN A 170 -23.24 31.03 37.95
C ASN A 170 -22.40 31.50 36.76
N GLY A 171 -22.77 31.09 35.52
CA GLY A 171 -22.03 31.38 34.30
C GLY A 171 -20.79 30.49 34.10
N THR A 172 -20.54 29.50 34.99
CA THR A 172 -19.40 28.58 34.84
C THR A 172 -19.68 27.64 33.67
N SER A 173 -18.75 27.62 32.72
CA SER A 173 -18.80 26.72 31.56
C SER A 173 -18.09 25.40 31.90
N THR A 174 -18.76 24.30 31.63
CA THR A 174 -18.21 22.94 31.79
C THR A 174 -18.37 22.16 30.48
N VAL A 175 -17.24 21.75 29.90
CA VAL A 175 -17.24 20.82 28.75
C VAL A 175 -17.43 19.41 29.30
N LEU A 176 -18.38 18.67 28.72
CA LEU A 176 -18.52 17.25 29.06
C LEU A 176 -17.24 16.47 28.71
N PRO A 177 -16.87 15.48 29.54
CA PRO A 177 -15.62 14.73 29.32
C PRO A 177 -15.63 13.88 28.04
N ASP A 178 -16.82 13.51 27.55
CA ASP A 178 -16.97 12.67 26.38
C ASP A 178 -17.07 13.52 25.10
N THR A 179 -16.62 12.94 24.00
CA THR A 179 -16.87 13.44 22.65
C THR A 179 -17.92 12.57 21.96
N TYR A 180 -18.71 13.17 21.10
CA TYR A 180 -19.88 12.56 20.47
C TYR A 180 -19.79 12.67 18.96
N ILE A 181 -20.38 11.74 18.22
CA ILE A 181 -20.61 11.86 16.78
C ILE A 181 -22.08 12.18 16.52
N GLU A 182 -22.38 12.68 15.33
CA GLU A 182 -23.76 12.90 14.87
C GLU A 182 -24.63 11.66 15.09
N GLY A 183 -25.80 11.86 15.70
CA GLY A 183 -26.76 10.80 16.04
C GLY A 183 -26.57 10.17 17.42
N ASP A 184 -25.46 10.40 18.11
CA ASP A 184 -25.25 9.92 19.48
C ASP A 184 -26.31 10.53 20.42
N THR A 185 -26.70 9.76 21.44
CA THR A 185 -27.59 10.25 22.48
C THR A 185 -26.77 10.86 23.61
N VAL A 186 -27.01 12.14 23.88
CA VAL A 186 -26.40 12.87 24.99
C VAL A 186 -27.43 13.09 26.07
N THR A 187 -27.05 12.86 27.33
CA THR A 187 -27.89 13.14 28.50
C THR A 187 -27.12 14.04 29.46
N VAL A 188 -27.71 15.19 29.80
CA VAL A 188 -27.19 16.14 30.78
C VAL A 188 -28.18 16.28 31.92
N ASN A 189 -27.69 16.49 33.17
CA ASN A 189 -28.51 16.69 34.36
C ASN A 189 -28.06 17.99 35.06
N ALA A 190 -29.01 18.90 35.31
CA ALA A 190 -28.74 20.21 35.85
C ALA A 190 -28.06 20.18 37.24
N GLU A 191 -28.42 19.23 38.09
CA GLU A 191 -27.82 19.08 39.41
C GLU A 191 -26.30 18.85 39.40
N LYS A 192 -25.82 18.11 38.37
CA LYS A 192 -24.38 17.89 38.18
C LYS A 192 -23.59 19.16 37.87
N TYR A 193 -24.28 20.24 37.50
CA TYR A 193 -23.69 21.51 37.11
C TYR A 193 -24.07 22.63 38.09
N GLY A 194 -24.40 22.26 39.35
CA GLY A 194 -24.60 23.17 40.47
C GLY A 194 -25.97 23.85 40.46
N ILE A 195 -26.97 23.30 39.79
CA ILE A 195 -28.36 23.81 39.83
C ILE A 195 -29.20 22.81 40.63
N PRO A 196 -29.61 23.13 41.88
CA PRO A 196 -30.49 22.28 42.68
C PRO A 196 -31.81 22.00 41.95
N ALA A 197 -32.36 20.79 42.11
CA ALA A 197 -33.54 20.35 41.37
C ALA A 197 -34.77 21.31 41.56
N GLY A 198 -34.87 21.95 42.73
CA GLY A 198 -35.96 22.92 43.03
C GLY A 198 -35.76 24.32 42.46
N GLU A 199 -34.56 24.61 41.91
CA GLU A 199 -34.20 25.93 41.36
C GLU A 199 -34.03 25.88 39.82
N PHE A 200 -34.18 24.71 39.22
CA PHE A 200 -34.09 24.56 37.79
C PHE A 200 -35.35 25.14 37.11
N ASP A 201 -35.14 26.04 36.16
CA ASP A 201 -36.22 26.64 35.34
C ASP A 201 -36.25 25.96 33.95
N SER A 202 -35.22 26.14 33.17
CA SER A 202 -35.20 25.60 31.82
C SER A 202 -33.79 25.48 31.21
N TRP A 203 -33.69 24.64 30.19
CA TRP A 203 -32.53 24.60 29.29
C TRP A 203 -32.76 25.53 28.10
N GLU A 204 -31.70 26.24 27.70
CA GLU A 204 -31.66 27.00 26.46
C GLU A 204 -30.53 26.49 25.58
N SER A 205 -30.69 26.50 24.29
CA SER A 205 -29.67 26.16 23.30
C SER A 205 -29.93 26.88 22.00
N ASN A 206 -28.88 27.41 21.38
CA ASN A 206 -28.91 27.95 20.03
C ASN A 206 -28.64 26.89 18.96
N ASP A 207 -28.04 25.76 19.37
CA ASP A 207 -27.52 24.74 18.45
C ASP A 207 -28.52 23.58 18.21
N ILE A 208 -29.37 23.30 19.21
CA ILE A 208 -30.40 22.27 19.10
C ILE A 208 -31.78 22.83 19.41
N ARG A 209 -32.79 22.31 18.68
CA ARG A 209 -34.20 22.69 18.95
C ARG A 209 -34.76 21.87 20.12
N LEU A 210 -35.07 22.52 21.21
CA LEU A 210 -35.72 21.93 22.38
C LEU A 210 -37.24 22.11 22.35
N THR A 211 -37.97 21.04 22.63
CA THR A 211 -39.42 21.13 22.90
C THR A 211 -39.67 21.65 24.32
N THR A 212 -40.90 22.17 24.62
CA THR A 212 -41.24 22.71 25.95
C THR A 212 -40.96 21.69 27.06
N ASP A 213 -41.40 20.44 26.88
CA ASP A 213 -41.23 19.40 27.90
C ASP A 213 -39.76 19.10 28.17
N LYS A 214 -38.90 19.11 27.12
CA LYS A 214 -37.49 18.92 27.25
C LYS A 214 -36.80 20.09 27.92
N ARG A 215 -37.25 21.32 27.65
CA ARG A 215 -36.68 22.53 28.29
C ARG A 215 -36.89 22.54 29.78
N GLN A 216 -38.06 22.11 30.25
CA GLN A 216 -38.45 22.17 31.67
C GLN A 216 -38.03 20.96 32.49
N SER A 217 -37.43 19.95 31.88
CA SER A 217 -36.88 18.81 32.61
C SER A 217 -35.45 19.08 33.08
N PRO A 218 -35.11 18.90 34.38
CA PRO A 218 -33.76 19.04 34.87
C PRO A 218 -32.79 18.02 34.25
N THR A 219 -33.32 16.94 33.66
CA THR A 219 -32.55 15.99 32.84
C THR A 219 -32.95 16.14 31.38
N LEU A 220 -31.97 16.61 30.56
CA LEU A 220 -32.16 16.79 29.12
C LEU A 220 -31.50 15.66 28.36
N THR A 221 -32.24 15.01 27.45
CA THR A 221 -31.72 14.01 26.50
C THR A 221 -31.98 14.48 25.09
N PHE A 222 -30.94 14.48 24.25
CA PHE A 222 -31.02 14.89 22.85
C PHE A 222 -30.10 14.07 21.96
N LYS A 223 -30.28 14.20 20.66
CA LYS A 223 -29.36 13.65 19.66
C LYS A 223 -28.35 14.71 19.25
N MET A 224 -27.08 14.29 19.15
CA MET A 224 -26.03 15.14 18.60
C MET A 224 -26.30 15.41 17.12
N VAL A 225 -26.19 16.66 16.71
CA VAL A 225 -26.42 17.17 15.35
C VAL A 225 -25.13 17.59 14.67
#